data_e40a14e8a77a2ac1e9072ee8cb09d57d
#
_entry.id   e40a14e8a77a2ac1e9072ee8cb09d57d
#
_cell.length_a   1.000
_cell.length_b   1.000
_cell.length_c   1.000
_cell.angle_alpha   90.00
_cell.angle_beta   90.00
_cell.angle_gamma   90.00
#
_symmetry.space_group_name_H-M   'P 1'
#
loop_
_entity.id
_entity.type
_entity.pdbx_description
1 polymer ?
#
loop_
_entity_poly.entity_id
_entity_poly.type
_entity_poly.pdbx_seq_one_letter_code
_entity_poly.pdbx_strand_id
1 'polypeptide(L)'
;MSESLPIQKHNVVRGRLLALLVIPVGIALWVLLWSWGFMSALVAFAIAYGAIWLFKLGAKTQPSRTDVYYLLAVIAVGVVAAFLGGMISDAWSVWSTEVASGAEFFGVDFWSFVGQNITNGDLWKSYMTDILIAIVFAALGAGVLVKDLLQANRDDTSKLA
;
A
#
# COMPACT_ATOMS: atom_id res chain seq x y z
N MET A 1 15.96 -32.88 33.44
CA MET A 1 16.32 -31.48 33.04
C MET A 1 15.31 -31.06 32.00
N SER A 2 14.26 -30.30 32.38
CA SER A 2 13.30 -29.75 31.46
C SER A 2 13.86 -28.39 30.96
N GLU A 3 14.38 -28.42 29.75
CA GLU A 3 14.81 -27.22 29.05
C GLU A 3 13.57 -26.35 28.79
N SER A 4 13.46 -25.23 29.52
CA SER A 4 12.41 -24.23 29.30
C SER A 4 12.68 -23.58 27.95
N LEU A 5 11.84 -23.90 26.95
CA LEU A 5 11.86 -23.26 25.65
C LEU A 5 11.72 -21.74 25.86
N PRO A 6 12.57 -20.93 25.22
CA PRO A 6 12.49 -19.47 25.36
C PRO A 6 11.12 -18.98 24.88
N ILE A 7 10.40 -18.29 25.78
CA ILE A 7 9.13 -17.63 25.46
C ILE A 7 9.41 -16.59 24.38
N GLN A 8 9.00 -16.86 23.14
CA GLN A 8 9.09 -15.89 22.06
C GLN A 8 8.18 -14.71 22.39
N LYS A 9 8.78 -13.57 22.76
CA LYS A 9 8.06 -12.33 22.99
C LYS A 9 7.44 -11.86 21.67
N HIS A 10 6.12 -12.02 21.52
CA HIS A 10 5.37 -11.46 20.42
C HIS A 10 5.41 -9.93 20.49
N ASN A 11 5.94 -9.27 19.47
CA ASN A 11 6.06 -7.82 19.44
C ASN A 11 5.15 -7.25 18.32
N VAL A 12 3.86 -7.15 18.62
CA VAL A 12 2.85 -6.63 17.68
C VAL A 12 3.17 -5.20 17.23
N VAL A 13 3.69 -4.37 18.13
CA VAL A 13 4.09 -2.99 17.79
C VAL A 13 5.15 -2.97 16.71
N ARG A 14 6.17 -3.84 16.83
CA ARG A 14 7.20 -3.97 15.80
C ARG A 14 6.62 -4.43 14.46
N GLY A 15 5.65 -5.36 14.50
CA GLY A 15 4.94 -5.81 13.30
C GLY A 15 4.20 -4.68 12.61
N ARG A 16 3.46 -3.87 13.38
CA ARG A 16 2.73 -2.70 12.86
C ARG A 16 3.68 -1.65 12.26
N LEU A 17 4.80 -1.35 12.92
CA LEU A 17 5.79 -0.40 12.42
C LEU A 17 6.45 -0.89 11.12
N LEU A 18 6.79 -2.19 11.04
CA LEU A 18 7.36 -2.75 9.82
C LEU A 18 6.35 -2.73 8.66
N ALA A 19 5.07 -2.99 8.93
CA ALA A 19 4.04 -2.93 7.90
C ALA A 19 3.92 -1.53 7.26
N LEU A 20 4.20 -0.44 8.00
CA LEU A 20 4.17 0.92 7.44
C LEU A 20 5.25 1.15 6.37
N LEU A 21 6.35 0.38 6.38
CA LEU A 21 7.40 0.51 5.37
C LEU A 21 6.90 0.19 3.96
N VAL A 22 5.78 -0.53 3.85
CA VAL A 22 5.19 -0.82 2.54
C VAL A 22 4.75 0.45 1.81
N ILE A 23 4.42 1.53 2.54
CA ILE A 23 3.96 2.79 1.94
C ILE A 23 5.06 3.45 1.11
N PRO A 24 6.24 3.84 1.67
CA PRO A 24 7.29 4.45 0.87
C PRO A 24 7.86 3.51 -0.20
N VAL A 25 7.95 2.21 0.09
CA VAL A 25 8.40 1.22 -0.90
C VAL A 25 7.38 1.10 -2.04
N GLY A 26 6.09 1.09 -1.72
CA GLY A 26 5.01 1.05 -2.70
C GLY A 26 4.99 2.27 -3.61
N ILE A 27 5.19 3.48 -3.06
CA ILE A 27 5.30 4.72 -3.84
C ILE A 27 6.48 4.62 -4.82
N ALA A 28 7.65 4.23 -4.33
CA ALA A 28 8.84 4.11 -5.16
C ALA A 28 8.68 3.08 -6.30
N LEU A 29 8.11 1.91 -5.99
CA LEU A 29 7.83 0.88 -6.98
C LEU A 29 6.79 1.35 -8.01
N TRP A 30 5.73 2.04 -7.57
CA TRP A 30 4.70 2.57 -8.44
C TRP A 30 5.29 3.57 -9.44
N VAL A 31 6.01 4.58 -8.96
CA VAL A 31 6.66 5.59 -9.80
C VAL A 31 7.65 4.94 -10.78
N LEU A 32 8.43 3.96 -10.32
CA LEU A 32 9.40 3.27 -11.18
C LEU A 32 8.72 2.49 -12.31
N LEU A 33 7.72 1.67 -11.99
CA LEU A 33 7.03 0.86 -12.99
C LEU A 33 6.20 1.72 -13.93
N TRP A 34 5.59 2.78 -13.40
CA TRP A 34 4.85 3.75 -14.20
C TRP A 34 5.73 4.46 -15.22
N SER A 35 6.92 4.91 -14.82
CA SER A 35 7.88 5.55 -15.73
C SER A 35 8.38 4.63 -16.86
N TRP A 36 8.28 3.31 -16.68
CA TRP A 36 8.60 2.31 -17.71
C TRP A 36 7.41 1.91 -18.58
N GLY A 37 6.23 2.49 -18.35
CA GLY A 37 5.01 2.17 -19.08
C GLY A 37 4.39 0.81 -18.72
N PHE A 38 4.79 0.22 -17.59
CA PHE A 38 4.18 -1.02 -17.08
C PHE A 38 2.91 -0.74 -16.28
N MET A 39 1.99 -1.71 -16.29
CA MET A 39 0.80 -1.65 -15.44
C MET A 39 1.19 -1.63 -13.97
N SER A 40 1.09 -0.46 -13.35
CA SER A 40 1.42 -0.25 -11.93
C SER A 40 0.43 -0.92 -10.96
N ALA A 41 -0.73 -1.37 -11.45
CA ALA A 41 -1.72 -2.06 -10.64
C ALA A 41 -1.19 -3.29 -9.89
N LEU A 42 -0.16 -3.97 -10.45
CA LEU A 42 0.53 -5.09 -9.78
C LEU A 42 1.18 -4.64 -8.46
N VAL A 43 1.56 -3.36 -8.36
CA VAL A 43 2.12 -2.79 -7.13
C VAL A 43 1.08 -2.77 -6.01
N ALA A 44 -0.20 -2.58 -6.32
CA ALA A 44 -1.28 -2.64 -5.33
C ALA A 44 -1.37 -4.03 -4.67
N PHE A 45 -1.19 -5.11 -5.44
CA PHE A 45 -1.04 -6.46 -4.90
C PHE A 45 0.21 -6.58 -4.02
N ALA A 46 1.35 -6.07 -4.49
CA ALA A 46 2.61 -6.13 -3.75
C ALA A 46 2.54 -5.33 -2.42
N ILE A 47 1.86 -4.18 -2.40
CA ILE A 47 1.59 -3.40 -1.18
C ILE A 47 0.77 -4.24 -0.19
N ALA A 48 -0.33 -4.86 -0.65
CA ALA A 48 -1.20 -5.64 0.21
C ALA A 48 -0.47 -6.87 0.77
N TYR A 49 0.16 -7.65 -0.07
CA TYR A 49 0.92 -8.82 0.35
C TYR A 49 2.11 -8.45 1.24
N GLY A 50 2.85 -7.41 0.85
CA GLY A 50 4.02 -6.90 1.59
C GLY A 50 3.68 -6.41 2.99
N ALA A 51 2.54 -5.71 3.17
CA ALA A 51 2.08 -5.25 4.48
C ALA A 51 1.85 -6.42 5.45
N ILE A 52 1.21 -7.49 4.95
CA ILE A 52 0.94 -8.71 5.74
C ILE A 52 2.25 -9.42 6.08
N TRP A 53 3.11 -9.57 5.08
CA TRP A 53 4.40 -10.26 5.25
C TRP A 53 5.31 -9.53 6.24
N LEU A 54 5.43 -8.20 6.12
CA LEU A 54 6.23 -7.37 7.03
C LEU A 54 5.67 -7.38 8.45
N PHE A 55 4.34 -7.37 8.59
CA PHE A 55 3.70 -7.53 9.90
C PHE A 55 4.09 -8.86 10.55
N LYS A 56 3.90 -9.98 9.83
CA LYS A 56 4.23 -11.34 10.35
C LYS A 56 5.71 -11.46 10.70
N LEU A 57 6.59 -10.87 9.90
CA LEU A 57 8.03 -10.83 10.15
C LEU A 57 8.37 -10.09 11.44
N GLY A 58 7.72 -8.95 11.70
CA GLY A 58 7.96 -8.13 12.89
C GLY A 58 7.30 -8.66 14.15
N ALA A 59 6.04 -9.04 14.05
CA ALA A 59 5.23 -9.50 15.18
C ALA A 59 5.56 -10.95 15.61
N LYS A 60 6.07 -11.76 14.69
CA LYS A 60 6.29 -13.22 14.85
C LYS A 60 5.02 -13.96 15.29
N THR A 61 3.86 -13.47 14.91
CA THR A 61 2.55 -14.04 15.18
C THR A 61 1.58 -13.73 14.05
N GLN A 62 0.45 -14.43 14.03
CA GLN A 62 -0.64 -14.11 13.10
C GLN A 62 -1.34 -12.81 13.55
N PRO A 63 -1.87 -12.03 12.61
CA PRO A 63 -2.62 -10.81 12.93
C PRO A 63 -3.89 -11.13 13.71
N SER A 64 -4.13 -10.40 14.80
CA SER A 64 -5.43 -10.39 15.51
C SER A 64 -6.48 -9.64 14.69
N ARG A 65 -7.77 -9.71 15.10
CA ARG A 65 -8.83 -8.95 14.42
C ARG A 65 -8.51 -7.44 14.34
N THR A 66 -7.98 -6.87 15.40
CA THR A 66 -7.58 -5.44 15.42
C THR A 66 -6.41 -5.18 14.47
N ASP A 67 -5.44 -6.10 14.38
CA ASP A 67 -4.31 -5.96 13.47
C ASP A 67 -4.74 -6.05 12.00
N VAL A 68 -5.77 -6.84 11.71
CA VAL A 68 -6.32 -6.92 10.36
C VAL A 68 -6.93 -5.59 9.92
N TYR A 69 -7.73 -4.94 10.76
CA TYR A 69 -8.25 -3.59 10.43
C TYR A 69 -7.12 -2.58 10.24
N TYR A 70 -6.10 -2.65 11.09
CA TYR A 70 -4.91 -1.82 10.93
C TYR A 70 -4.21 -2.08 9.59
N LEU A 71 -3.98 -3.35 9.22
CA LEU A 71 -3.35 -3.72 7.96
C LEU A 71 -4.18 -3.30 6.74
N LEU A 72 -5.51 -3.46 6.79
CA LEU A 72 -6.40 -2.97 5.73
C LEU A 72 -6.29 -1.45 5.56
N ALA A 73 -6.21 -0.70 6.66
CA ALA A 73 -6.00 0.75 6.61
C ALA A 73 -4.62 1.09 6.00
N VAL A 74 -3.55 0.39 6.41
CA VAL A 74 -2.20 0.58 5.84
C VAL A 74 -2.17 0.26 4.35
N ILE A 75 -2.83 -0.81 3.92
CA ILE A 75 -2.95 -1.18 2.50
C ILE A 75 -3.68 -0.07 1.72
N ALA A 76 -4.84 0.38 2.21
CA ALA A 76 -5.63 1.41 1.56
C ALA A 76 -4.82 2.72 1.42
N VAL A 77 -4.19 3.18 2.50
CA VAL A 77 -3.32 4.36 2.49
C VAL A 77 -2.13 4.16 1.56
N GLY A 78 -1.50 2.98 1.58
CA GLY A 78 -0.36 2.65 0.72
C GLY A 78 -0.71 2.70 -0.77
N VAL A 79 -1.85 2.14 -1.17
CA VAL A 79 -2.31 2.15 -2.57
C VAL A 79 -2.66 3.57 -3.01
N VAL A 80 -3.38 4.34 -2.19
CA VAL A 80 -3.71 5.75 -2.49
C VAL A 80 -2.45 6.60 -2.60
N ALA A 81 -1.51 6.46 -1.65
CA ALA A 81 -0.26 7.20 -1.67
C ALA A 81 0.62 6.84 -2.88
N ALA A 82 0.68 5.56 -3.25
CA ALA A 82 1.40 5.10 -4.42
C ALA A 82 0.81 5.67 -5.73
N PHE A 83 -0.51 5.66 -5.84
CA PHE A 83 -1.23 6.24 -6.99
C PHE A 83 -0.99 7.76 -7.10
N LEU A 84 -1.13 8.50 -5.99
CA LEU A 84 -0.83 9.94 -5.96
C LEU A 84 0.63 10.23 -6.28
N GLY A 85 1.56 9.39 -5.83
CA GLY A 85 2.97 9.47 -6.21
C GLY A 85 3.19 9.34 -7.73
N GLY A 86 2.46 8.43 -8.38
CA GLY A 86 2.44 8.29 -9.84
C GLY A 86 1.94 9.55 -10.54
N MET A 87 0.79 10.09 -10.10
CA MET A 87 0.24 11.33 -10.65
C MET A 87 1.20 12.53 -10.50
N ILE A 88 1.86 12.65 -9.35
CA ILE A 88 2.86 13.70 -9.12
C ILE A 88 4.07 13.52 -10.04
N SER A 89 4.50 12.28 -10.25
CA SER A 89 5.59 11.95 -11.18
C SER A 89 5.25 12.33 -12.63
N ASP A 90 4.03 12.04 -13.08
CA ASP A 90 3.56 12.46 -14.41
C ASP A 90 3.50 13.99 -14.53
N ALA A 91 2.91 14.66 -13.54
CA ALA A 91 2.86 16.10 -13.50
C ALA A 91 4.27 16.72 -13.54
N TRP A 92 5.25 16.11 -12.84
CA TRP A 92 6.63 16.55 -12.89
C TRP A 92 7.26 16.37 -14.28
N SER A 93 7.00 15.24 -14.93
CA SER A 93 7.50 14.98 -16.28
C SER A 93 7.02 16.05 -17.27
N VAL A 94 5.72 16.35 -17.28
CA VAL A 94 5.14 17.38 -18.13
C VAL A 94 5.67 18.76 -17.76
N TRP A 95 5.68 19.10 -16.48
CA TRP A 95 6.13 20.41 -16.01
C TRP A 95 7.59 20.70 -16.39
N SER A 96 8.49 19.75 -16.17
CA SER A 96 9.92 19.93 -16.40
C SER A 96 10.30 19.96 -17.88
N THR A 97 9.51 19.32 -18.76
CA THR A 97 9.82 19.23 -20.19
C THR A 97 9.08 20.25 -21.04
N GLU A 98 7.83 20.57 -20.70
CA GLU A 98 6.94 21.35 -21.57
C GLU A 98 6.60 22.74 -21.04
N VAL A 99 6.63 22.94 -19.71
CA VAL A 99 6.12 24.18 -19.11
C VAL A 99 7.22 25.12 -18.63
N ALA A 100 8.30 24.62 -18.00
CA ALA A 100 9.30 25.47 -17.38
C ALA A 100 10.75 25.01 -17.65
N SER A 101 11.52 25.82 -18.33
CA SER A 101 12.96 25.70 -18.37
C SER A 101 13.55 26.09 -17.00
N GLY A 102 14.20 25.16 -16.29
CA GLY A 102 14.71 25.38 -14.94
C GLY A 102 13.70 25.08 -13.83
N ALA A 103 12.85 24.08 -14.07
CA ALA A 103 11.83 23.64 -13.15
C ALA A 103 12.40 23.22 -11.79
N GLU A 104 11.76 23.71 -10.71
CA GLU A 104 12.06 23.34 -9.33
C GLU A 104 10.93 22.49 -8.76
N PHE A 105 11.23 21.26 -8.32
CA PHE A 105 10.24 20.36 -7.75
C PHE A 105 9.54 20.94 -6.49
N PHE A 106 10.26 21.70 -5.69
CA PHE A 106 9.69 22.37 -4.51
C PHE A 106 9.19 23.80 -4.78
N GLY A 107 9.16 24.23 -6.06
CA GLY A 107 8.63 25.54 -6.44
C GLY A 107 7.12 25.63 -6.28
N VAL A 108 6.62 26.81 -5.89
CA VAL A 108 5.19 27.07 -5.69
C VAL A 108 4.39 26.83 -6.98
N ASP A 109 4.97 27.18 -8.12
CA ASP A 109 4.31 27.06 -9.43
C ASP A 109 4.06 25.60 -9.82
N PHE A 110 5.00 24.70 -9.54
CA PHE A 110 4.80 23.27 -9.75
C PHE A 110 3.64 22.73 -8.90
N TRP A 111 3.59 23.05 -7.62
CA TRP A 111 2.52 22.57 -6.74
C TRP A 111 1.15 23.19 -7.07
N SER A 112 1.13 24.43 -7.59
CA SER A 112 -0.08 25.03 -8.15
C SER A 112 -0.57 24.25 -9.37
N PHE A 113 0.34 23.87 -10.27
CA PHE A 113 0.04 23.02 -11.43
C PHE A 113 -0.50 21.64 -11.00
N VAL A 114 0.11 20.98 -10.02
CA VAL A 114 -0.39 19.72 -9.45
C VAL A 114 -1.79 19.89 -8.88
N GLY A 115 -2.04 20.97 -8.13
CA GLY A 115 -3.36 21.28 -7.57
C GLY A 115 -4.45 21.44 -8.63
N GLN A 116 -4.15 22.12 -9.73
CA GLN A 116 -5.08 22.27 -10.86
C GLN A 116 -5.37 20.93 -11.53
N ASN A 117 -4.36 20.09 -11.70
CA ASN A 117 -4.53 18.75 -12.29
C ASN A 117 -5.39 17.85 -11.40
N ILE A 118 -5.17 17.84 -10.09
CA ILE A 118 -5.95 17.01 -9.15
C ILE A 118 -7.44 17.43 -9.13
N THR A 119 -7.75 18.68 -9.40
CA THR A 119 -9.14 19.15 -9.46
C THR A 119 -9.80 18.95 -10.83
N ASN A 120 -9.06 18.51 -11.85
CA ASN A 120 -9.56 18.30 -13.19
C ASN A 120 -10.29 16.95 -13.32
N GLY A 121 -11.62 17.00 -13.53
CA GLY A 121 -12.45 15.80 -13.66
C GLY A 121 -12.12 14.91 -14.88
N ASP A 122 -11.58 15.47 -15.97
CA ASP A 122 -11.21 14.70 -17.15
C ASP A 122 -9.92 13.90 -16.91
N LEU A 123 -9.01 14.43 -16.10
CA LEU A 123 -7.84 13.68 -15.65
C LEU A 123 -8.27 12.42 -14.86
N TRP A 124 -9.21 12.55 -13.93
CA TRP A 124 -9.70 11.41 -13.16
C TRP A 124 -10.37 10.34 -14.03
N LYS A 125 -11.08 10.74 -15.10
CA LYS A 125 -11.66 9.79 -16.05
C LYS A 125 -10.59 8.97 -16.76
N SER A 126 -9.45 9.58 -17.13
CA SER A 126 -8.35 8.85 -17.78
C SER A 126 -7.72 7.80 -16.87
N TYR A 127 -7.64 8.07 -15.55
CA TYR A 127 -7.10 7.12 -14.57
C TYR A 127 -8.12 6.11 -14.01
N MET A 128 -9.40 6.21 -14.37
CA MET A 128 -10.46 5.36 -13.79
C MET A 128 -10.17 3.86 -13.95
N THR A 129 -9.70 3.46 -15.12
CA THR A 129 -9.34 2.06 -15.40
C THR A 129 -8.22 1.58 -14.49
N ASP A 130 -7.17 2.38 -14.31
CA ASP A 130 -6.02 2.03 -13.47
C ASP A 130 -6.42 1.92 -12.00
N ILE A 131 -7.29 2.82 -11.54
CA ILE A 131 -7.86 2.79 -10.19
C ILE A 131 -8.65 1.51 -9.95
N LEU A 132 -9.55 1.14 -10.89
CA LEU A 132 -10.36 -0.06 -10.77
C LEU A 132 -9.49 -1.32 -10.74
N ILE A 133 -8.50 -1.40 -11.62
CA ILE A 133 -7.58 -2.54 -11.66
C ILE A 133 -6.74 -2.58 -10.36
N ALA A 134 -6.25 -1.44 -9.87
CA ALA A 134 -5.50 -1.36 -8.61
C ALA A 134 -6.33 -1.85 -7.42
N ILE A 135 -7.62 -1.49 -7.34
CA ILE A 135 -8.55 -1.98 -6.30
C ILE A 135 -8.69 -3.50 -6.35
N VAL A 136 -8.85 -4.07 -7.55
CA VAL A 136 -8.95 -5.54 -7.72
C VAL A 136 -7.67 -6.23 -7.25
N PHE A 137 -6.50 -5.74 -7.66
CA PHE A 137 -5.22 -6.32 -7.23
C PHE A 137 -4.96 -6.15 -5.73
N ALA A 138 -5.32 -5.01 -5.14
CA ALA A 138 -5.25 -4.81 -3.70
C ALA A 138 -6.17 -5.80 -2.95
N ALA A 139 -7.39 -6.02 -3.44
CA ALA A 139 -8.33 -6.98 -2.87
C ALA A 139 -7.81 -8.43 -2.96
N LEU A 140 -7.21 -8.80 -4.09
CA LEU A 140 -6.56 -10.11 -4.25
C LEU A 140 -5.40 -10.30 -3.27
N GLY A 141 -4.55 -9.28 -3.10
CA GLY A 141 -3.46 -9.29 -2.13
C GLY A 141 -3.94 -9.37 -0.68
N ALA A 142 -5.03 -8.65 -0.36
CA ALA A 142 -5.64 -8.68 0.98
C ALA A 142 -6.45 -9.97 1.25
N GLY A 143 -6.80 -10.74 0.22
CA GLY A 143 -7.59 -11.98 0.35
C GLY A 143 -6.98 -13.00 1.31
N VAL A 144 -5.65 -13.01 1.43
CA VAL A 144 -4.93 -13.84 2.41
C VAL A 144 -5.33 -13.49 3.85
N LEU A 145 -5.48 -12.19 4.17
CA LEU A 145 -5.93 -11.72 5.49
C LEU A 145 -7.36 -12.17 5.79
N VAL A 146 -8.24 -12.03 4.81
CA VAL A 146 -9.64 -12.42 4.96
C VAL A 146 -9.75 -13.93 5.20
N LYS A 147 -8.97 -14.73 4.49
CA LYS A 147 -8.92 -16.19 4.70
C LYS A 147 -8.45 -16.55 6.10
N ASP A 148 -7.37 -15.95 6.59
CA ASP A 148 -6.84 -16.19 7.93
C ASP A 148 -7.88 -15.82 9.01
N LEU A 149 -8.63 -14.73 8.84
CA LEU A 149 -9.73 -14.33 9.74
C LEU A 149 -10.89 -15.33 9.75
N LEU A 150 -11.29 -15.83 8.58
CA LEU A 150 -12.39 -16.78 8.46
C LEU A 150 -12.01 -18.12 9.09
N GLN A 151 -10.78 -18.56 8.99
CA GLN A 151 -10.27 -19.75 9.62
C GLN A 151 -10.25 -19.62 11.15
N ALA A 152 -9.73 -18.52 11.69
CA ALA A 152 -9.70 -18.26 13.13
C ALA A 152 -11.11 -18.25 13.75
N ASN A 153 -12.10 -17.73 13.02
CA ASN A 153 -13.49 -17.70 13.48
C ASN A 153 -14.15 -19.10 13.48
N ARG A 154 -13.75 -20.00 12.59
CA ARG A 154 -14.24 -21.39 12.56
C ARG A 154 -13.69 -22.21 13.71
N ASP A 155 -12.41 -22.02 14.04
CA ASP A 155 -11.74 -22.76 15.12
C ASP A 155 -12.31 -22.38 16.51
N ASP A 156 -12.72 -21.11 16.69
CA ASP A 156 -13.39 -20.64 17.91
C ASP A 156 -14.81 -21.23 18.07
N THR A 157 -15.56 -21.34 16.96
CA THR A 157 -16.92 -21.92 17.00
C THR A 157 -16.89 -23.44 17.23
N SER A 158 -15.87 -24.13 16.74
CA SER A 158 -15.73 -25.60 16.94
C SER A 158 -15.33 -25.99 18.36
N LYS A 159 -14.78 -25.06 19.14
CA LYS A 159 -14.42 -25.29 20.56
C LYS A 159 -15.57 -25.05 21.53
N LEU A 160 -16.66 -24.44 21.07
CA LEU A 160 -17.85 -24.12 21.87
C LEU A 160 -19.00 -25.10 21.63
N ALA A 161 -18.87 -26.01 20.67
CA ALA A 161 -19.80 -27.10 20.36
C ALA A 161 -19.29 -28.43 20.91
#